data_1550d80e33f641410a38f58ba40ba85d
#
_entry.id   1550d80e33f641410a38f58ba40ba85d
#
_cell.length_a   1.000
_cell.length_b   1.000
_cell.length_c   1.000
_cell.angle_alpha   90.00
_cell.angle_beta   90.00
_cell.angle_gamma   90.00
#
_symmetry.space_group_name_H-M   'P 1'
#
loop_
_entity.id
_entity.type
_entity.pdbx_description
1 polymer ?
#
loop_
_entity_poly.entity_id
_entity_poly.type
_entity_poly.pdbx_seq_one_letter_code
_entity_poly.pdbx_strand_id
1 'polypeptide(L)'
;MKQYKEYTFQLERLPEGMMPEDAFDLVADQLAAKGFESFECDQEGLIGYLPANEDNFPEKGMFALAFPDVQCRYTSRMLPSETHYNAVWEREEAKPVIVANTLYIRAPHHPPCSGMLKEILIAPHDTFGTASHPTTRMMLEMLLEADLQGTKGADVGCGTGILGIAALLQGANDVTFIDTDERAVANTSENLALNGLHNAMLLHGTLEEAHLADLDFIFANLHRNIIIEELPRYRSTLREGGSLLVSGFWQHQDAENVCTVAARVGFVPFSSRSCEGWSALGFYAR
;
A
#
# COMPACT_ATOMS: atom_id res chain seq x y z
N MET A 1 -3.68 20.65 3.91
CA MET A 1 -2.94 19.88 2.90
C MET A 1 -1.50 19.79 3.38
N LYS A 2 -0.95 18.57 3.58
CA LYS A 2 0.48 18.43 3.90
C LYS A 2 1.29 18.81 2.66
N GLN A 3 2.19 19.74 2.77
CA GLN A 3 3.16 20.08 1.74
C GLN A 3 4.38 19.21 1.95
N TYR A 4 4.92 18.63 0.88
CA TYR A 4 6.08 17.76 0.94
C TYR A 4 7.29 18.40 0.30
N LYS A 5 8.45 17.99 0.79
CA LYS A 5 9.74 18.24 0.20
C LYS A 5 10.31 16.92 -0.30
N GLU A 6 10.66 16.89 -1.57
CA GLU A 6 11.26 15.74 -2.23
C GLU A 6 12.77 15.80 -2.06
N TYR A 7 13.37 14.66 -1.74
CA TYR A 7 14.81 14.47 -1.59
C TYR A 7 15.27 13.37 -2.52
N THR A 8 16.22 13.67 -3.40
CA THR A 8 16.84 12.68 -4.30
C THR A 8 18.21 12.32 -3.77
N PHE A 9 18.41 11.03 -3.47
CA PHE A 9 19.65 10.46 -2.94
C PHE A 9 20.36 9.65 -4.03
N GLN A 10 21.60 10.00 -4.34
CA GLN A 10 22.45 9.32 -5.31
C GLN A 10 23.62 8.65 -4.60
N LEU A 11 23.91 7.39 -4.93
CA LEU A 11 25.02 6.65 -4.34
C LEU A 11 26.38 7.27 -4.75
N GLU A 12 27.17 7.61 -3.74
CA GLU A 12 28.57 8.04 -3.89
C GLU A 12 29.54 6.93 -3.45
N ARG A 13 29.10 6.10 -2.51
CA ARG A 13 29.89 4.99 -2.00
C ARG A 13 29.00 3.79 -1.72
N LEU A 14 29.48 2.63 -2.19
CA LEU A 14 28.83 1.35 -2.03
C LEU A 14 29.87 0.29 -1.59
N PRO A 15 29.60 -0.51 -0.55
CA PRO A 15 30.46 -1.61 -0.16
C PRO A 15 30.63 -2.63 -1.29
N GLU A 16 31.80 -3.27 -1.35
CA GLU A 16 32.09 -4.31 -2.33
C GLU A 16 31.11 -5.49 -2.18
N GLY A 17 30.45 -5.86 -3.26
CA GLY A 17 29.48 -6.95 -3.31
C GLY A 17 28.06 -6.58 -2.90
N MET A 18 27.76 -5.35 -2.51
CA MET A 18 26.40 -4.89 -2.25
C MET A 18 25.78 -4.37 -3.54
N MET A 19 24.50 -4.69 -3.78
CA MET A 19 23.75 -4.12 -4.90
C MET A 19 23.24 -2.71 -4.55
N PRO A 20 23.11 -1.79 -5.52
CA PRO A 20 22.58 -0.45 -5.28
C PRO A 20 21.21 -0.46 -4.62
N GLU A 21 20.34 -1.38 -5.01
CA GLU A 21 18.98 -1.54 -4.46
C GLU A 21 19.01 -1.88 -2.96
N ASP A 22 19.87 -2.83 -2.55
CA ASP A 22 20.03 -3.19 -1.12
C ASP A 22 20.53 -1.99 -0.30
N ALA A 23 21.40 -1.16 -0.88
CA ALA A 23 21.88 0.05 -0.21
C ALA A 23 20.77 1.10 -0.08
N PHE A 24 19.94 1.29 -1.09
CA PHE A 24 18.81 2.22 -1.03
C PHE A 24 17.75 1.78 -0.03
N ASP A 25 17.50 0.48 0.13
CA ASP A 25 16.59 -0.04 1.15
C ASP A 25 17.08 0.31 2.56
N LEU A 26 18.36 0.13 2.83
CA LEU A 26 18.96 0.51 4.11
C LEU A 26 18.92 2.02 4.37
N VAL A 27 19.11 2.82 3.32
CA VAL A 27 19.01 4.28 3.38
C VAL A 27 17.56 4.68 3.65
N ALA A 28 16.58 4.09 2.97
CA ALA A 28 15.16 4.35 3.16
C ALA A 28 14.70 4.03 4.60
N ASP A 29 15.11 2.90 5.16
CA ASP A 29 14.83 2.54 6.56
C ASP A 29 15.33 3.60 7.55
N GLN A 30 16.54 4.10 7.36
CA GLN A 30 17.10 5.13 8.22
C GLN A 30 16.44 6.51 8.02
N LEU A 31 15.99 6.79 6.81
CA LEU A 31 15.26 8.02 6.49
C LEU A 31 13.82 7.98 7.03
N ALA A 32 13.15 6.82 7.00
CA ALA A 32 11.85 6.64 7.62
C ALA A 32 11.89 6.97 9.13
N ALA A 33 12.95 6.56 9.83
CA ALA A 33 13.18 6.93 11.24
C ALA A 33 13.42 8.44 11.47
N LYS A 34 13.63 9.22 10.39
CA LYS A 34 13.80 10.68 10.40
C LYS A 34 12.57 11.44 9.91
N GLY A 35 11.45 10.76 9.73
CA GLY A 35 10.18 11.35 9.38
C GLY A 35 9.84 11.33 7.88
N PHE A 36 10.65 10.69 7.03
CA PHE A 36 10.26 10.47 5.65
C PHE A 36 9.10 9.48 5.58
N GLU A 37 8.05 9.82 4.83
CA GLU A 37 6.80 9.06 4.81
C GLU A 37 6.68 8.11 3.61
N SER A 38 7.37 8.39 2.49
CA SER A 38 7.35 7.52 1.32
C SER A 38 8.65 7.60 0.53
N PHE A 39 8.90 6.53 -0.26
CA PHE A 39 10.10 6.39 -1.05
C PHE A 39 9.78 5.84 -2.43
N GLU A 40 10.53 6.28 -3.43
CA GLU A 40 10.53 5.76 -4.78
C GLU A 40 11.99 5.52 -5.20
N CYS A 41 12.25 4.47 -5.97
CA CYS A 41 13.55 4.21 -6.54
C CYS A 41 13.45 4.26 -8.06
N ASP A 42 14.28 5.08 -8.71
CA ASP A 42 14.37 5.18 -10.15
C ASP A 42 15.80 4.96 -10.64
N GLN A 43 16.05 5.20 -11.94
CA GLN A 43 17.39 5.05 -12.54
C GLN A 43 18.40 6.10 -12.04
N GLU A 44 17.93 7.18 -11.40
CA GLU A 44 18.76 8.27 -10.90
C GLU A 44 19.09 8.12 -9.42
N GLY A 45 18.32 7.31 -8.65
CA GLY A 45 18.57 7.05 -7.23
C GLY A 45 17.33 6.77 -6.41
N LEU A 46 17.44 6.98 -5.08
CA LEU A 46 16.33 6.90 -4.13
C LEU A 46 15.72 8.29 -3.97
N ILE A 47 14.40 8.36 -4.14
CA ILE A 47 13.62 9.56 -3.88
C ILE A 47 12.86 9.34 -2.57
N GLY A 48 12.98 10.28 -1.63
CA GLY A 48 12.25 10.25 -0.36
C GLY A 48 11.44 11.52 -0.17
N TYR A 49 10.26 11.40 0.47
CA TYR A 49 9.31 12.49 0.70
C TYR A 49 9.18 12.79 2.19
N LEU A 50 9.48 14.04 2.57
CA LEU A 50 9.41 14.53 3.94
C LEU A 50 8.34 15.62 4.06
N PRO A 51 7.41 15.54 5.04
CA PRO A 51 6.45 16.62 5.28
C PRO A 51 7.16 17.95 5.56
N ALA A 52 6.78 19.00 4.84
CA ALA A 52 7.46 20.30 4.94
C ALA A 52 7.36 20.96 6.33
N ASN A 53 6.33 20.62 7.11
CA ASN A 53 6.16 21.09 8.49
C ASN A 53 7.06 20.35 9.50
N GLU A 54 7.61 19.21 9.11
CA GLU A 54 8.53 18.39 9.93
C GLU A 54 9.96 18.43 9.42
N ASP A 55 10.22 19.24 8.38
CA ASP A 55 11.50 19.34 7.71
C ASP A 55 12.59 20.00 8.57
N ASN A 56 13.31 19.16 9.29
CA ASN A 56 14.56 19.50 9.96
C ASN A 56 15.78 18.96 9.18
N PHE A 57 15.59 18.44 7.95
CA PHE A 57 16.64 17.85 7.15
C PHE A 57 17.25 18.91 6.24
N PRO A 58 18.60 18.99 6.11
CA PRO A 58 19.24 19.99 5.26
C PRO A 58 18.83 19.85 3.79
N GLU A 59 18.78 20.94 3.03
CA GLU A 59 18.34 20.93 1.63
C GLU A 59 19.25 20.15 0.69
N LYS A 60 20.51 20.02 1.05
CA LYS A 60 21.52 19.25 0.30
C LYS A 60 22.63 18.81 1.22
N GLY A 61 23.27 17.70 0.91
CA GLY A 61 24.40 17.21 1.71
C GLY A 61 24.77 15.78 1.37
N MET A 62 25.43 15.16 2.34
CA MET A 62 25.77 13.74 2.32
C MET A 62 24.98 13.03 3.42
N PHE A 63 24.37 11.93 3.07
CA PHE A 63 23.78 10.99 3.99
C PHE A 63 24.63 9.74 4.02
N ALA A 64 25.04 9.30 5.21
CA ALA A 64 25.93 8.16 5.33
C ALA A 64 25.41 7.19 6.40
N LEU A 65 25.47 5.91 6.08
CA LEU A 65 25.33 4.81 7.03
C LEU A 65 26.72 4.44 7.56
N ALA A 66 26.83 4.30 8.87
CA ALA A 66 28.12 3.91 9.48
C ALA A 66 28.45 2.43 9.23
N PHE A 67 27.40 1.61 9.09
CA PHE A 67 27.53 0.19 8.78
C PHE A 67 26.22 -0.33 8.15
N PRO A 68 26.26 -0.91 6.95
CA PRO A 68 27.45 -0.95 6.05
C PRO A 68 27.85 0.46 5.58
N ASP A 69 29.09 0.67 5.10
CA ASP A 69 29.62 1.97 4.67
C ASP A 69 28.98 2.42 3.35
N VAL A 70 27.74 2.89 3.41
CA VAL A 70 26.97 3.44 2.30
C VAL A 70 26.95 4.95 2.43
N GLN A 71 27.23 5.66 1.35
CA GLN A 71 27.14 7.12 1.29
C GLN A 71 26.33 7.58 0.09
N CYS A 72 25.40 8.48 0.33
CA CYS A 72 24.58 9.09 -0.69
C CYS A 72 24.77 10.61 -0.67
N ARG A 73 24.96 11.20 -1.82
CA ARG A 73 24.74 12.64 -2.00
C ARG A 73 23.25 12.86 -2.20
N TYR A 74 22.72 13.91 -1.60
CA TYR A 74 21.32 14.26 -1.80
C TYR A 74 21.11 15.75 -2.05
N THR A 75 20.04 16.02 -2.76
CA THR A 75 19.48 17.36 -3.00
C THR A 75 17.98 17.30 -2.74
N SER A 76 17.39 18.44 -2.44
CA SER A 76 15.95 18.53 -2.24
C SER A 76 15.33 19.63 -3.06
N ARG A 77 14.04 19.48 -3.32
CA ARG A 77 13.18 20.51 -3.89
C ARG A 77 11.84 20.54 -3.15
N MET A 78 11.29 21.73 -2.97
CA MET A 78 9.93 21.88 -2.48
C MET A 78 8.98 21.42 -3.58
N LEU A 79 8.09 20.50 -3.25
CA LEU A 79 7.00 20.15 -4.16
C LEU A 79 5.96 21.26 -4.17
N PRO A 80 5.40 21.60 -5.34
CA PRO A 80 4.27 22.52 -5.41
C PRO A 80 3.14 22.02 -4.49
N SER A 81 2.44 22.93 -3.83
CA SER A 81 1.32 22.61 -2.93
C SER A 81 0.15 21.89 -3.63
N GLU A 82 0.19 21.79 -4.95
CA GLU A 82 -0.79 21.14 -5.82
C GLU A 82 -0.26 19.82 -6.44
N THR A 83 0.83 19.24 -5.91
CA THR A 83 1.31 17.95 -6.41
C THR A 83 0.40 16.85 -5.85
N HIS A 84 -0.69 16.59 -6.56
CA HIS A 84 -1.58 15.47 -6.29
C HIS A 84 -0.89 14.17 -6.74
N TYR A 85 -0.65 13.21 -5.83
CA TYR A 85 -0.12 11.87 -6.16
C TYR A 85 -0.93 11.17 -7.25
N ASN A 86 -2.20 11.51 -7.37
CA ASN A 86 -3.12 10.98 -8.36
C ASN A 86 -3.42 11.94 -9.51
N ALA A 87 -2.60 13.01 -9.69
CA ALA A 87 -2.81 14.00 -10.75
C ALA A 87 -2.90 13.38 -12.16
N VAL A 88 -2.21 12.27 -12.39
CA VAL A 88 -2.30 11.51 -13.65
C VAL A 88 -3.64 10.79 -13.76
N TRP A 89 -4.14 10.24 -12.65
CA TRP A 89 -5.43 9.54 -12.61
C TRP A 89 -6.62 10.49 -12.71
N GLU A 90 -6.51 11.68 -12.15
CA GLU A 90 -7.53 12.73 -12.19
C GLU A 90 -7.61 13.44 -13.54
N ARG A 91 -6.56 13.38 -14.37
CA ARG A 91 -6.56 13.91 -15.71
C ARG A 91 -7.35 13.01 -16.66
N GLU A 92 -7.97 13.59 -17.65
CA GLU A 92 -8.66 12.87 -18.75
C GLU A 92 -7.69 11.91 -19.51
N GLU A 93 -6.39 12.11 -19.37
CA GLU A 93 -5.33 11.30 -20.01
C GLU A 93 -5.08 9.95 -19.31
N ALA A 94 -5.50 9.79 -18.07
CA ALA A 94 -5.37 8.50 -17.38
C ALA A 94 -6.25 7.44 -18.05
N LYS A 95 -5.73 6.23 -18.18
CA LYS A 95 -6.47 5.12 -18.77
C LYS A 95 -7.07 4.26 -17.68
N PRO A 96 -8.27 3.73 -17.88
CA PRO A 96 -8.81 2.69 -17.02
C PRO A 96 -7.85 1.49 -16.91
N VAL A 97 -7.84 0.83 -15.76
CA VAL A 97 -6.99 -0.33 -15.49
C VAL A 97 -7.85 -1.60 -15.56
N ILE A 98 -7.37 -2.61 -16.30
CA ILE A 98 -7.97 -3.95 -16.32
C ILE A 98 -7.11 -4.88 -15.47
N VAL A 99 -7.72 -5.53 -14.47
CA VAL A 99 -7.05 -6.50 -13.60
C VAL A 99 -7.61 -7.89 -13.88
N ALA A 100 -6.71 -8.85 -14.12
CA ALA A 100 -7.01 -10.27 -14.37
C ALA A 100 -8.09 -10.51 -15.45
N ASN A 101 -8.26 -9.62 -16.42
CA ASN A 101 -9.35 -9.63 -17.41
C ASN A 101 -10.76 -9.76 -16.79
N THR A 102 -10.94 -9.38 -15.54
CA THR A 102 -12.18 -9.52 -14.76
C THR A 102 -12.68 -8.20 -14.23
N LEU A 103 -11.79 -7.35 -13.71
CA LEU A 103 -12.14 -6.04 -13.17
C LEU A 103 -11.75 -4.93 -14.13
N TYR A 104 -12.65 -3.98 -14.33
CA TYR A 104 -12.42 -2.72 -15.02
C TYR A 104 -12.50 -1.57 -14.02
N ILE A 105 -11.36 -0.99 -13.71
CA ILE A 105 -11.23 0.07 -12.71
C ILE A 105 -11.06 1.39 -13.44
N ARG A 106 -11.91 2.35 -13.13
CA ARG A 106 -11.93 3.65 -13.80
C ARG A 106 -12.31 4.80 -12.87
N ALA A 107 -11.92 6.00 -13.26
CA ALA A 107 -12.46 7.22 -12.68
C ALA A 107 -13.89 7.51 -13.20
N PRO A 108 -14.69 8.33 -12.47
CA PRO A 108 -16.06 8.68 -12.90
C PRO A 108 -16.15 9.31 -14.29
N HIS A 109 -15.13 10.07 -14.71
CA HIS A 109 -15.09 10.74 -16.03
C HIS A 109 -14.68 9.82 -17.18
N HIS A 110 -14.12 8.63 -16.90
CA HIS A 110 -13.77 7.67 -17.94
C HIS A 110 -15.02 6.97 -18.51
N PRO A 111 -14.98 6.53 -19.77
CA PRO A 111 -16.11 5.81 -20.36
C PRO A 111 -16.37 4.50 -19.61
N PRO A 112 -17.66 4.12 -19.45
CA PRO A 112 -18.00 2.83 -18.85
C PRO A 112 -17.52 1.66 -19.72
N CYS A 113 -17.31 0.51 -19.10
CA CYS A 113 -16.92 -0.70 -19.81
C CYS A 113 -18.07 -1.22 -20.68
N SER A 114 -17.80 -1.42 -21.98
CA SER A 114 -18.73 -2.08 -22.90
C SER A 114 -18.50 -3.60 -22.89
N GLY A 115 -18.76 -4.31 -21.79
CA GLY A 115 -18.49 -5.75 -21.74
C GLY A 115 -18.96 -6.43 -20.46
N MET A 116 -18.51 -7.67 -20.26
CA MET A 116 -18.89 -8.50 -19.09
C MET A 116 -17.94 -8.32 -17.89
N LEU A 117 -17.07 -7.31 -17.89
CA LEU A 117 -16.17 -7.04 -16.76
C LEU A 117 -16.93 -6.42 -15.60
N LYS A 118 -16.60 -6.80 -14.38
CA LYS A 118 -17.05 -6.09 -13.19
C LYS A 118 -16.40 -4.70 -13.17
N GLU A 119 -17.18 -3.66 -12.97
CA GLU A 119 -16.68 -2.29 -12.95
C GLU A 119 -16.50 -1.80 -11.52
N ILE A 120 -15.39 -1.12 -11.26
CA ILE A 120 -15.14 -0.39 -10.02
C ILE A 120 -14.84 1.07 -10.36
N LEU A 121 -15.59 1.97 -9.74
CA LEU A 121 -15.42 3.41 -9.84
C LEU A 121 -14.53 3.89 -8.69
N ILE A 122 -13.44 4.56 -9.00
CA ILE A 122 -12.52 5.15 -8.02
C ILE A 122 -12.25 6.62 -8.37
N ALA A 123 -12.57 7.51 -7.45
CA ALA A 123 -12.15 8.90 -7.44
C ALA A 123 -11.09 9.04 -6.33
N PRO A 124 -9.79 8.97 -6.64
CA PRO A 124 -8.76 8.74 -5.63
C PRO A 124 -8.43 9.99 -4.80
N HIS A 125 -8.74 11.19 -5.28
CA HIS A 125 -8.24 12.43 -4.69
C HIS A 125 -6.74 12.31 -4.38
N ASP A 126 -6.29 12.69 -3.17
CA ASP A 126 -4.89 12.57 -2.73
C ASP A 126 -4.62 11.25 -1.96
N THR A 127 -5.42 10.19 -2.18
CA THR A 127 -5.28 8.91 -1.48
C THR A 127 -4.72 7.82 -2.38
N PHE A 128 -3.99 6.86 -1.78
CA PHE A 128 -3.41 5.73 -2.50
C PHE A 128 -4.49 4.69 -2.87
N GLY A 129 -4.28 3.95 -3.98
CA GLY A 129 -5.13 2.81 -4.34
C GLY A 129 -5.95 2.99 -5.62
N THR A 130 -5.30 3.38 -6.73
CA THR A 130 -5.94 3.51 -8.06
C THR A 130 -5.84 2.27 -8.94
N ALA A 131 -5.24 1.17 -8.45
CA ALA A 131 -4.84 0.00 -9.21
C ALA A 131 -3.77 0.24 -10.31
N SER A 132 -3.28 1.46 -10.50
CA SER A 132 -2.12 1.72 -11.36
C SER A 132 -0.83 1.21 -10.75
N HIS A 133 -0.73 1.21 -9.42
CA HIS A 133 0.45 0.72 -8.70
C HIS A 133 0.50 -0.82 -8.70
N PRO A 134 1.69 -1.44 -8.88
CA PRO A 134 1.85 -2.90 -8.91
C PRO A 134 1.30 -3.62 -7.68
N THR A 135 1.51 -3.05 -6.46
CA THR A 135 1.03 -3.66 -5.20
C THR A 135 -0.48 -3.80 -5.17
N THR A 136 -1.22 -2.76 -5.51
CA THR A 136 -2.68 -2.79 -5.55
C THR A 136 -3.18 -3.79 -6.58
N ARG A 137 -2.54 -3.84 -7.76
CA ARG A 137 -2.88 -4.79 -8.83
C ARG A 137 -2.68 -6.23 -8.39
N MET A 138 -1.52 -6.56 -7.80
CA MET A 138 -1.22 -7.91 -7.30
C MET A 138 -2.22 -8.36 -6.23
N MET A 139 -2.56 -7.48 -5.28
CA MET A 139 -3.55 -7.79 -4.24
C MET A 139 -4.94 -8.01 -4.81
N LEU A 140 -5.37 -7.20 -5.79
CA LEU A 140 -6.64 -7.43 -6.49
C LEU A 140 -6.66 -8.76 -7.24
N GLU A 141 -5.57 -9.13 -7.92
CA GLU A 141 -5.44 -10.43 -8.58
C GLU A 141 -5.58 -11.59 -7.58
N MET A 142 -4.91 -11.52 -6.43
CA MET A 142 -5.01 -12.53 -5.37
C MET A 142 -6.40 -12.60 -4.75
N LEU A 143 -7.03 -11.45 -4.52
CA LEU A 143 -8.39 -11.34 -4.02
C LEU A 143 -9.40 -11.98 -4.97
N LEU A 144 -9.24 -11.80 -6.29
CA LEU A 144 -10.11 -12.39 -7.30
C LEU A 144 -10.07 -13.92 -7.37
N GLU A 145 -9.00 -14.55 -6.88
CA GLU A 145 -8.86 -16.00 -6.77
C GLU A 145 -9.52 -16.59 -5.52
N ALA A 146 -9.87 -15.74 -4.54
CA ALA A 146 -10.49 -16.17 -3.30
C ALA A 146 -12.03 -16.29 -3.44
N ASP A 147 -12.63 -17.26 -2.75
CA ASP A 147 -14.08 -17.30 -2.56
C ASP A 147 -14.45 -16.44 -1.34
N LEU A 148 -14.98 -15.26 -1.61
CA LEU A 148 -15.38 -14.31 -0.56
C LEU A 148 -16.89 -14.30 -0.29
N GLN A 149 -17.65 -15.22 -0.91
CA GLN A 149 -19.11 -15.25 -0.75
C GLN A 149 -19.52 -15.45 0.70
N GLY A 150 -20.23 -14.48 1.24
CA GLY A 150 -20.77 -14.55 2.60
C GLY A 150 -19.76 -14.30 3.73
N THR A 151 -18.52 -13.93 3.41
CA THR A 151 -17.43 -13.68 4.36
C THR A 151 -17.49 -12.28 4.97
N LYS A 152 -16.78 -12.10 6.10
CA LYS A 152 -16.56 -10.81 6.75
C LYS A 152 -15.06 -10.53 6.89
N GLY A 153 -14.64 -9.28 6.68
CA GLY A 153 -13.22 -8.94 6.73
C GLY A 153 -12.92 -7.48 6.99
N ALA A 154 -11.64 -7.14 6.87
CA ALA A 154 -11.16 -5.77 7.03
C ALA A 154 -10.18 -5.38 5.92
N ASP A 155 -10.24 -4.11 5.50
CA ASP A 155 -9.28 -3.42 4.64
C ASP A 155 -8.54 -2.40 5.52
N VAL A 156 -7.29 -2.73 5.90
CA VAL A 156 -6.48 -1.98 6.86
C VAL A 156 -5.48 -1.11 6.12
N GLY A 157 -5.49 0.20 6.38
CA GLY A 157 -4.85 1.19 5.53
C GLY A 157 -5.61 1.29 4.20
N CYS A 158 -6.93 1.47 4.27
CA CYS A 158 -7.83 1.28 3.12
C CYS A 158 -7.61 2.30 1.98
N GLY A 159 -7.08 3.49 2.24
CA GLY A 159 -6.82 4.51 1.23
C GLY A 159 -8.07 4.88 0.43
N THR A 160 -8.13 4.50 -0.85
CA THR A 160 -9.33 4.67 -1.70
C THR A 160 -10.45 3.66 -1.38
N GLY A 161 -10.16 2.62 -0.59
CA GLY A 161 -11.07 1.51 -0.30
C GLY A 161 -11.16 0.45 -1.40
N ILE A 162 -10.32 0.50 -2.42
CA ILE A 162 -10.45 -0.33 -3.62
C ILE A 162 -10.45 -1.84 -3.32
N LEU A 163 -9.64 -2.31 -2.34
CA LEU A 163 -9.55 -3.73 -1.99
C LEU A 163 -10.83 -4.21 -1.30
N GLY A 164 -11.30 -3.47 -0.31
CA GLY A 164 -12.55 -3.77 0.37
C GLY A 164 -13.77 -3.64 -0.55
N ILE A 165 -13.81 -2.64 -1.44
CA ILE A 165 -14.86 -2.50 -2.48
C ILE A 165 -14.86 -3.72 -3.40
N ALA A 166 -13.70 -4.17 -3.87
CA ALA A 166 -13.58 -5.36 -4.70
C ALA A 166 -14.10 -6.60 -3.97
N ALA A 167 -13.80 -6.75 -2.66
CA ALA A 167 -14.30 -7.85 -1.84
C ALA A 167 -15.82 -7.85 -1.71
N LEU A 168 -16.44 -6.69 -1.44
CA LEU A 168 -17.90 -6.55 -1.39
C LEU A 168 -18.55 -6.92 -2.71
N LEU A 169 -18.01 -6.44 -3.84
CA LEU A 169 -18.50 -6.78 -5.18
C LEU A 169 -18.27 -8.26 -5.55
N GLN A 170 -17.34 -8.95 -4.86
CA GLN A 170 -17.11 -10.39 -5.00
C GLN A 170 -17.98 -11.24 -4.08
N GLY A 171 -18.79 -10.62 -3.23
CA GLY A 171 -19.79 -11.30 -2.41
C GLY A 171 -19.48 -11.35 -0.92
N ALA A 172 -18.46 -10.65 -0.44
CA ALA A 172 -18.29 -10.46 0.99
C ALA A 172 -19.51 -9.76 1.58
N ASN A 173 -19.98 -10.25 2.73
CA ASN A 173 -21.16 -9.68 3.39
C ASN A 173 -20.84 -8.40 4.15
N ASP A 174 -19.62 -8.33 4.69
CA ASP A 174 -19.23 -7.24 5.58
C ASP A 174 -17.74 -6.97 5.44
N VAL A 175 -17.39 -5.70 5.26
CA VAL A 175 -15.99 -5.21 5.22
C VAL A 175 -15.90 -3.96 6.06
N THR A 176 -15.00 -3.99 7.05
CA THR A 176 -14.62 -2.80 7.81
C THR A 176 -13.41 -2.15 7.15
N PHE A 177 -13.56 -0.89 6.77
CA PHE A 177 -12.49 -0.07 6.18
C PHE A 177 -11.86 0.76 7.29
N ILE A 178 -10.54 0.66 7.44
CA ILE A 178 -9.80 1.28 8.54
C ILE A 178 -8.65 2.08 7.96
N ASP A 179 -8.52 3.34 8.35
CA ASP A 179 -7.35 4.16 8.01
C ASP A 179 -7.08 5.19 9.12
N THR A 180 -5.82 5.50 9.35
CA THR A 180 -5.38 6.54 10.29
C THR A 180 -5.45 7.96 9.70
N ASP A 181 -5.65 8.09 8.39
CA ASP A 181 -5.89 9.37 7.72
C ASP A 181 -7.40 9.58 7.50
N GLU A 182 -7.97 10.59 8.15
CA GLU A 182 -9.39 10.96 8.00
C GLU A 182 -9.78 11.21 6.54
N ARG A 183 -8.85 11.72 5.71
CA ARG A 183 -9.09 11.96 4.28
C ARG A 183 -9.25 10.66 3.51
N ALA A 184 -8.47 9.62 3.86
CA ALA A 184 -8.60 8.30 3.27
C ALA A 184 -9.97 7.68 3.62
N VAL A 185 -10.41 7.80 4.88
CA VAL A 185 -11.74 7.34 5.31
C VAL A 185 -12.85 8.07 4.56
N ALA A 186 -12.73 9.40 4.40
CA ALA A 186 -13.69 10.20 3.65
C ALA A 186 -13.72 9.81 2.16
N ASN A 187 -12.56 9.59 1.54
CA ASN A 187 -12.46 9.15 0.15
C ASN A 187 -13.01 7.72 -0.05
N THR A 188 -12.72 6.80 0.87
CA THR A 188 -13.34 5.45 0.86
C THR A 188 -14.87 5.55 0.91
N SER A 189 -15.42 6.43 1.74
CA SER A 189 -16.88 6.66 1.82
C SER A 189 -17.48 7.12 0.49
N GLU A 190 -16.81 8.05 -0.19
CA GLU A 190 -17.21 8.51 -1.51
C GLU A 190 -17.15 7.39 -2.55
N ASN A 191 -16.05 6.63 -2.59
CA ASN A 191 -15.88 5.52 -3.52
C ASN A 191 -16.89 4.39 -3.29
N LEU A 192 -17.23 4.09 -2.03
CA LEU A 192 -18.34 3.18 -1.71
C LEU A 192 -19.66 3.66 -2.33
N ALA A 193 -19.99 4.93 -2.15
CA ALA A 193 -21.20 5.53 -2.72
C ALA A 193 -21.21 5.49 -4.27
N LEU A 194 -20.09 5.77 -4.93
CA LEU A 194 -19.92 5.65 -6.37
C LEU A 194 -20.20 4.24 -6.90
N ASN A 195 -19.92 3.22 -6.09
CA ASN A 195 -20.16 1.82 -6.42
C ASN A 195 -21.51 1.27 -5.89
N GLY A 196 -22.38 2.14 -5.35
CA GLY A 196 -23.68 1.76 -4.82
C GLY A 196 -23.63 0.94 -3.51
N LEU A 197 -22.53 1.02 -2.78
CA LEU A 197 -22.29 0.31 -1.52
C LEU A 197 -22.48 1.28 -0.35
N HIS A 198 -23.56 1.10 0.46
CA HIS A 198 -23.93 2.09 1.48
C HIS A 198 -23.86 1.60 2.91
N ASN A 199 -23.60 0.30 3.14
CA ASN A 199 -23.68 -0.32 4.47
C ASN A 199 -22.32 -0.80 5.01
N ALA A 200 -21.22 -0.27 4.48
CA ALA A 200 -19.88 -0.62 4.96
C ALA A 200 -19.54 0.15 6.24
N MET A 201 -18.79 -0.48 7.13
CA MET A 201 -18.25 0.17 8.32
C MET A 201 -16.96 0.89 7.96
N LEU A 202 -16.84 2.16 8.37
CA LEU A 202 -15.65 2.98 8.20
C LEU A 202 -15.15 3.39 9.58
N LEU A 203 -13.85 3.26 9.81
CA LEU A 203 -13.19 3.65 11.04
C LEU A 203 -11.98 4.54 10.73
N HIS A 204 -11.98 5.74 11.25
CA HIS A 204 -10.79 6.57 11.36
C HIS A 204 -10.03 6.14 12.63
N GLY A 205 -8.95 5.38 12.46
CA GLY A 205 -8.19 4.80 13.56
C GLY A 205 -7.38 3.57 13.14
N THR A 206 -7.11 2.72 14.10
CA THR A 206 -6.31 1.51 13.96
C THR A 206 -7.16 0.23 14.02
N LEU A 207 -6.60 -0.91 13.63
CA LEU A 207 -7.27 -2.20 13.77
C LEU A 207 -7.54 -2.54 15.26
N GLU A 208 -6.70 -2.07 16.18
CA GLU A 208 -6.90 -2.26 17.62
C GLU A 208 -8.17 -1.56 18.11
N GLU A 209 -8.38 -0.32 17.67
CA GLU A 209 -9.55 0.49 18.02
C GLU A 209 -10.85 -0.04 17.41
N ALA A 210 -10.74 -0.80 16.31
CA ALA A 210 -11.89 -1.43 15.66
C ALA A 210 -12.50 -2.57 16.49
N HIS A 211 -11.77 -3.15 17.45
CA HIS A 211 -12.21 -4.28 18.30
C HIS A 211 -12.84 -5.43 17.52
N LEU A 212 -12.31 -5.73 16.33
CA LEU A 212 -12.80 -6.81 15.48
C LEU A 212 -12.26 -8.17 15.92
N ALA A 213 -13.04 -9.23 15.66
CA ALA A 213 -12.63 -10.60 15.90
C ALA A 213 -13.29 -11.57 14.92
N ASP A 214 -12.71 -12.77 14.81
CA ASP A 214 -13.23 -13.87 13.98
C ASP A 214 -13.45 -13.48 12.52
N LEU A 215 -12.56 -12.65 11.95
CA LEU A 215 -12.62 -12.28 10.54
C LEU A 215 -12.19 -13.43 9.64
N ASP A 216 -12.82 -13.51 8.46
CA ASP A 216 -12.46 -14.46 7.41
C ASP A 216 -11.23 -13.99 6.62
N PHE A 217 -11.07 -12.67 6.46
CA PHE A 217 -9.94 -12.10 5.77
C PHE A 217 -9.52 -10.72 6.28
N ILE A 218 -8.25 -10.40 6.09
CA ILE A 218 -7.68 -9.05 6.25
C ILE A 218 -6.84 -8.73 5.01
N PHE A 219 -6.99 -7.51 4.49
CA PHE A 219 -6.11 -6.91 3.50
C PHE A 219 -5.32 -5.77 4.12
N ALA A 220 -4.01 -5.71 3.82
CA ALA A 220 -3.15 -4.62 4.26
C ALA A 220 -2.07 -4.32 3.19
N ASN A 221 -2.24 -3.22 2.46
CA ASN A 221 -1.27 -2.71 1.51
C ASN A 221 -0.50 -1.55 2.14
N LEU A 222 0.43 -1.88 3.04
CA LEU A 222 1.14 -0.95 3.91
C LEU A 222 2.64 -1.16 3.87
N HIS A 223 3.42 -0.20 4.38
CA HIS A 223 4.86 -0.37 4.52
C HIS A 223 5.23 -1.61 5.34
N ARG A 224 6.32 -2.30 4.94
CA ARG A 224 6.83 -3.51 5.58
C ARG A 224 6.86 -3.44 7.11
N ASN A 225 7.37 -2.33 7.66
CA ASN A 225 7.55 -2.19 9.11
C ASN A 225 6.21 -2.22 9.85
N ILE A 226 5.20 -1.54 9.31
CA ILE A 226 3.83 -1.53 9.85
C ILE A 226 3.24 -2.94 9.77
N ILE A 227 3.40 -3.62 8.63
CA ILE A 227 2.90 -5.00 8.47
C ILE A 227 3.53 -5.91 9.53
N ILE A 228 4.86 -5.87 9.69
CA ILE A 228 5.59 -6.71 10.66
C ILE A 228 5.11 -6.44 12.09
N GLU A 229 4.93 -5.18 12.45
CA GLU A 229 4.44 -4.79 13.77
C GLU A 229 3.00 -5.28 14.03
N GLU A 230 2.15 -5.21 13.02
CA GLU A 230 0.72 -5.57 13.12
C GLU A 230 0.45 -7.08 12.94
N LEU A 231 1.42 -7.90 12.48
CA LEU A 231 1.21 -9.34 12.28
C LEU A 231 0.60 -10.06 13.49
N PRO A 232 1.02 -9.83 14.74
CA PRO A 232 0.39 -10.47 15.91
C PRO A 232 -1.09 -10.10 16.06
N ARG A 233 -1.44 -8.84 15.75
CA ARG A 233 -2.81 -8.34 15.82
C ARG A 233 -3.65 -8.91 14.68
N TYR A 234 -3.13 -8.94 13.45
CA TYR A 234 -3.81 -9.61 12.33
C TYR A 234 -4.14 -11.07 12.68
N ARG A 235 -3.15 -11.79 13.29
CA ARG A 235 -3.37 -13.18 13.70
C ARG A 235 -4.47 -13.34 14.73
N SER A 236 -4.52 -12.48 15.75
CA SER A 236 -5.54 -12.54 16.81
C SER A 236 -6.93 -12.10 16.34
N THR A 237 -7.03 -11.32 15.28
CA THR A 237 -8.29 -10.82 14.72
C THR A 237 -8.91 -11.80 13.72
N LEU A 238 -8.09 -12.60 13.05
CA LEU A 238 -8.54 -13.62 12.11
C LEU A 238 -8.98 -14.89 12.86
N ARG A 239 -10.05 -15.53 12.34
CA ARG A 239 -10.38 -16.89 12.76
C ARG A 239 -9.33 -17.89 12.30
N GLU A 240 -9.35 -19.10 12.85
CA GLU A 240 -8.57 -20.23 12.31
C GLU A 240 -8.93 -20.46 10.82
N GLY A 241 -7.90 -20.58 9.96
CA GLY A 241 -8.05 -20.69 8.52
C GLY A 241 -8.46 -19.41 7.81
N GLY A 242 -8.59 -18.28 8.51
CA GLY A 242 -8.79 -16.98 7.91
C GLY A 242 -7.56 -16.56 7.09
N SER A 243 -7.74 -15.69 6.09
CA SER A 243 -6.69 -15.28 5.16
C SER A 243 -6.19 -13.86 5.41
N LEU A 244 -4.89 -13.67 5.26
CA LEU A 244 -4.23 -12.37 5.28
C LEU A 244 -3.55 -12.14 3.93
N LEU A 245 -3.89 -11.04 3.23
CA LEU A 245 -3.17 -10.58 2.06
C LEU A 245 -2.43 -9.29 2.41
N VAL A 246 -1.12 -9.26 2.16
CA VAL A 246 -0.26 -8.11 2.44
C VAL A 246 0.60 -7.73 1.24
N SER A 247 0.85 -6.44 1.07
CA SER A 247 1.76 -5.87 0.07
C SER A 247 2.21 -4.47 0.54
N GLY A 248 3.04 -3.79 -0.27
CA GLY A 248 3.60 -2.48 0.06
C GLY A 248 5.06 -2.56 0.48
N PHE A 249 5.75 -3.63 0.08
CA PHE A 249 7.15 -3.87 0.33
C PHE A 249 7.84 -4.49 -0.89
N TRP A 250 9.16 -4.36 -0.91
CA TRP A 250 9.98 -4.88 -1.99
C TRP A 250 10.08 -6.40 -1.98
N GLN A 251 10.34 -6.97 -3.15
CA GLN A 251 10.62 -8.41 -3.28
C GLN A 251 11.98 -8.76 -2.64
N HIS A 252 12.28 -10.06 -2.51
CA HIS A 252 13.48 -10.62 -1.91
C HIS A 252 13.54 -10.44 -0.40
N GLN A 253 14.45 -9.61 0.14
CA GLN A 253 14.74 -9.55 1.57
C GLN A 253 13.53 -9.12 2.41
N ASP A 254 12.72 -8.17 1.94
CA ASP A 254 11.52 -7.74 2.65
C ASP A 254 10.47 -8.84 2.70
N ALA A 255 10.20 -9.49 1.57
CA ALA A 255 9.25 -10.59 1.50
C ALA A 255 9.68 -11.78 2.39
N GLU A 256 10.98 -12.12 2.41
CA GLU A 256 11.53 -13.17 3.29
C GLU A 256 11.39 -12.80 4.76
N ASN A 257 11.64 -11.53 5.11
CA ASN A 257 11.50 -11.04 6.48
C ASN A 257 10.03 -11.11 6.93
N VAL A 258 9.10 -10.63 6.12
CA VAL A 258 7.65 -10.73 6.40
C VAL A 258 7.23 -12.20 6.58
N CYS A 259 7.63 -13.11 5.69
CA CYS A 259 7.36 -14.54 5.81
C CYS A 259 7.92 -15.12 7.11
N THR A 260 9.15 -14.74 7.48
CA THR A 260 9.81 -15.25 8.70
C THR A 260 9.06 -14.82 9.96
N VAL A 261 8.66 -13.54 10.04
CA VAL A 261 7.93 -13.04 11.20
C VAL A 261 6.50 -13.59 11.23
N ALA A 262 5.83 -13.63 10.08
CA ALA A 262 4.49 -14.19 9.96
C ALA A 262 4.42 -15.65 10.45
N ALA A 263 5.40 -16.48 10.08
CA ALA A 263 5.48 -17.87 10.55
C ALA A 263 5.60 -17.99 12.08
N ARG A 264 6.31 -17.06 12.74
CA ARG A 264 6.49 -17.06 14.19
C ARG A 264 5.20 -16.77 14.96
N VAL A 265 4.27 -16.06 14.34
CA VAL A 265 2.98 -15.70 14.95
C VAL A 265 1.81 -16.57 14.48
N GLY A 266 2.10 -17.67 13.75
CA GLY A 266 1.09 -18.66 13.39
C GLY A 266 0.46 -18.45 12.02
N PHE A 267 1.14 -17.79 11.09
CA PHE A 267 0.72 -17.72 9.69
C PHE A 267 1.45 -18.75 8.82
N VAL A 268 0.75 -19.27 7.81
CA VAL A 268 1.28 -20.20 6.81
C VAL A 268 1.08 -19.62 5.42
N PRO A 269 2.15 -19.41 4.64
CA PRO A 269 2.03 -18.86 3.30
C PRO A 269 1.29 -19.81 2.36
N PHE A 270 0.42 -19.27 1.51
CA PHE A 270 -0.27 -20.02 0.47
C PHE A 270 -0.09 -19.44 -0.94
N SER A 271 0.25 -18.16 -1.05
CA SER A 271 0.44 -17.48 -2.34
C SER A 271 1.46 -16.36 -2.23
N SER A 272 2.17 -16.11 -3.33
CA SER A 272 3.06 -14.97 -3.49
C SER A 272 3.01 -14.46 -4.92
N ARG A 273 3.16 -13.14 -5.09
CA ARG A 273 3.31 -12.47 -6.37
C ARG A 273 4.43 -11.45 -6.30
N SER A 274 5.04 -11.19 -7.45
CA SER A 274 6.01 -10.09 -7.60
C SER A 274 5.81 -9.40 -8.94
N CYS A 275 5.91 -8.08 -8.93
CA CYS A 275 5.77 -7.24 -10.12
C CYS A 275 6.55 -5.95 -9.91
N GLU A 276 7.42 -5.59 -10.87
CA GLU A 276 8.18 -4.34 -10.87
C GLU A 276 8.96 -4.10 -9.56
N GLY A 277 9.57 -5.16 -9.00
CA GLY A 277 10.32 -5.08 -7.75
C GLY A 277 9.48 -5.17 -6.47
N TRP A 278 8.15 -5.09 -6.55
CA TRP A 278 7.23 -5.20 -5.42
C TRP A 278 6.77 -6.63 -5.19
N SER A 279 6.37 -6.92 -3.95
CA SER A 279 5.80 -8.22 -3.55
C SER A 279 4.42 -8.09 -2.94
N ALA A 280 3.61 -9.14 -3.16
CA ALA A 280 2.39 -9.39 -2.40
C ALA A 280 2.41 -10.84 -1.88
N LEU A 281 1.98 -11.03 -0.64
CA LEU A 281 1.98 -12.33 0.05
C LEU A 281 0.60 -12.65 0.60
N GLY A 282 0.23 -13.92 0.52
CA GLY A 282 -0.98 -14.46 1.10
C GLY A 282 -0.68 -15.52 2.16
N PHE A 283 -1.32 -15.43 3.31
CA PHE A 283 -1.17 -16.31 4.45
C PHE A 283 -2.51 -16.82 4.97
N TYR A 284 -2.53 -18.06 5.49
CA TYR A 284 -3.61 -18.56 6.34
C TYR A 284 -3.21 -18.46 7.81
N ALA A 285 -4.15 -18.03 8.66
CA ALA A 285 -4.05 -18.09 10.11
C ALA A 285 -4.17 -19.53 10.62
N ARG A 286 -3.23 -19.98 11.45
CA ARG A 286 -3.21 -21.31 12.09
C ARG A 286 -3.13 -21.17 13.60
#